data_76eae98ced8f6882a60f68f9131ee81a
#
_entry.id   76eae98ced8f6882a60f68f9131ee81a
#
_cell.length_a   1.000
_cell.length_b   1.000
_cell.length_c   1.000
_cell.angle_alpha   90.00
_cell.angle_beta   90.00
_cell.angle_gamma   90.00
#
_symmetry.space_group_name_H-M   'P 1'
#
loop_
_entity.id
_entity.type
_entity.pdbx_description
1 polymer ?
#
loop_
_entity_poly.entity_id
_entity_poly.type
_entity_poly.pdbx_seq_one_letter_code
_entity_poly.pdbx_strand_id
1 'polypeptide(L)'
;PPLLLAACASPAPQFFGAVRHDLTLDGIRFAVFHKDDRAEVVRLGYLTRRERAPVQALMVRAAEQATGCRVRPATFTTALPGDTGEARMALDC
;
A
#
# COMPACT_ATOMS: atom_id res chain seq x y z
N PRO A 1 17.25 -16.85 -1.89
CA PRO A 1 16.24 -16.76 -2.93
C PRO A 1 15.30 -15.60 -2.74
N PRO A 2 14.66 -15.17 -3.81
CA PRO A 2 13.77 -14.01 -3.75
C PRO A 2 12.58 -14.18 -2.81
N LEU A 3 12.30 -15.38 -2.36
CA LEU A 3 11.23 -15.66 -1.42
C LEU A 3 11.35 -14.88 -0.12
N LEU A 4 12.58 -14.59 0.31
CA LEU A 4 12.79 -13.84 1.54
C LEU A 4 12.26 -12.42 1.45
N LEU A 5 12.37 -11.80 0.26
CA LEU A 5 11.84 -10.45 0.06
C LEU A 5 10.32 -10.44 0.13
N ALA A 6 9.68 -11.46 -0.41
CA ALA A 6 8.22 -11.56 -0.36
C ALA A 6 7.72 -11.68 1.07
N ALA A 7 8.49 -12.36 1.95
CA ALA A 7 8.11 -12.54 3.34
C ALA A 7 8.13 -11.23 4.13
N CYS A 8 8.86 -10.19 3.65
CA CYS A 8 8.97 -8.92 4.35
C CYS A 8 7.73 -8.02 4.18
N ALA A 9 6.84 -8.35 3.26
CA ALA A 9 5.65 -7.56 2.98
C ALA A 9 4.40 -8.38 3.26
N SER A 10 4.13 -8.62 4.54
CA SER A 10 2.95 -9.38 4.96
C SER A 10 1.76 -8.45 5.15
N PRO A 11 0.59 -8.79 4.58
CA PRO A 11 -0.60 -7.99 4.79
C PRO A 11 -1.18 -8.20 6.20
N ALA A 12 -2.06 -7.29 6.61
CA ALA A 12 -2.86 -7.48 7.81
C ALA A 12 -3.72 -8.75 7.66
N PRO A 13 -4.12 -9.40 8.77
CA PRO A 13 -4.87 -10.66 8.68
C PRO A 13 -6.13 -10.60 7.83
N GLN A 14 -6.85 -9.47 7.82
CA GLN A 14 -8.04 -9.32 7.00
C GLN A 14 -7.75 -9.31 5.51
N PHE A 15 -6.48 -9.19 5.12
CA PHE A 15 -6.07 -9.20 3.72
C PHE A 15 -5.39 -10.51 3.31
N PHE A 16 -5.43 -11.53 4.15
CA PHE A 16 -4.93 -12.84 3.76
C PHE A 16 -5.78 -13.37 2.61
N GLY A 17 -5.12 -13.88 1.59
CA GLY A 17 -5.79 -14.33 0.37
C GLY A 17 -6.00 -13.23 -0.66
N ALA A 18 -5.61 -11.98 -0.37
CA ALA A 18 -5.72 -10.89 -1.32
C ALA A 18 -4.78 -11.08 -2.51
N VAL A 19 -5.14 -10.45 -3.64
CA VAL A 19 -4.26 -10.39 -4.81
C VAL A 19 -3.18 -9.34 -4.54
N ARG A 20 -1.93 -9.72 -4.69
CA ARG A 20 -0.80 -8.82 -4.49
C ARG A 20 -0.33 -8.24 -5.80
N HIS A 21 -0.14 -6.92 -5.83
CA HIS A 21 0.46 -6.20 -6.94
C HIS A 21 1.67 -5.45 -6.44
N ASP A 22 2.79 -5.56 -7.12
CA ASP A 22 4.00 -4.79 -6.79
C ASP A 22 4.20 -3.72 -7.84
N LEU A 23 4.50 -2.49 -7.39
CA LEU A 23 4.75 -1.39 -8.30
C LEU A 23 5.71 -0.39 -7.66
N THR A 24 6.28 0.47 -8.51
CA THR A 24 7.19 1.53 -8.08
C THR A 24 6.64 2.87 -8.55
N LEU A 25 6.52 3.83 -7.63
CA LEU A 25 6.13 5.19 -7.94
C LEU A 25 7.17 6.14 -7.36
N ASP A 26 7.69 7.02 -8.20
CA ASP A 26 8.69 8.02 -7.81
C ASP A 26 9.89 7.38 -7.09
N GLY A 27 10.30 6.20 -7.56
CA GLY A 27 11.43 5.46 -7.00
C GLY A 27 11.12 4.69 -5.72
N ILE A 28 9.90 4.77 -5.21
CA ILE A 28 9.49 4.06 -3.99
C ILE A 28 8.68 2.83 -4.38
N ARG A 29 9.07 1.68 -3.81
CA ARG A 29 8.40 0.41 -4.10
C ARG A 29 7.27 0.17 -3.11
N PHE A 30 6.16 -0.32 -3.66
CA PHE A 30 4.97 -0.66 -2.87
C PHE A 30 4.47 -2.06 -3.22
N ALA A 31 3.93 -2.74 -2.21
CA ALA A 31 3.10 -3.92 -2.42
C ALA A 31 1.65 -3.51 -2.11
N VAL A 32 0.75 -3.77 -3.04
CA VAL A 32 -0.68 -3.48 -2.87
C VAL A 32 -1.42 -4.81 -2.78
N PHE A 33 -2.14 -5.00 -1.68
CA PHE A 33 -2.97 -6.17 -1.46
C PHE A 33 -4.42 -5.78 -1.69
N HIS A 34 -5.04 -6.39 -2.70
CA HIS A 34 -6.41 -6.06 -3.11
C HIS A 34 -7.33 -7.23 -2.78
N LYS A 35 -8.36 -6.97 -1.99
CA LYS A 35 -9.38 -7.96 -1.63
C LYS A 35 -10.73 -7.28 -1.59
N ASP A 36 -11.65 -7.73 -2.47
CA ASP A 36 -12.98 -7.14 -2.61
C ASP A 36 -12.87 -5.62 -2.89
N ASP A 37 -13.52 -4.80 -2.10
CA ASP A 37 -13.49 -3.34 -2.27
C ASP A 37 -12.50 -2.67 -1.31
N ARG A 38 -11.45 -3.39 -0.91
CA ARG A 38 -10.46 -2.86 0.01
C ARG A 38 -9.06 -3.09 -0.51
N ALA A 39 -8.14 -2.22 -0.12
CA ALA A 39 -6.74 -2.36 -0.42
C ALA A 39 -5.90 -2.04 0.80
N GLU A 40 -4.79 -2.77 0.95
CA GLU A 40 -3.72 -2.41 1.86
C GLU A 40 -2.47 -2.16 1.04
N VAL A 41 -1.80 -1.04 1.31
CA VAL A 41 -0.55 -0.68 0.64
C VAL A 41 0.56 -0.75 1.68
N VAL A 42 1.62 -1.48 1.33
CA VAL A 42 2.80 -1.63 2.18
C VAL A 42 3.99 -1.06 1.42
N ARG A 43 4.69 -0.13 2.04
CA ARG A 43 5.92 0.41 1.46
C ARG A 43 7.06 -0.56 1.69
N LEU A 44 7.85 -0.76 0.65
CA LEU A 44 9.04 -1.61 0.71
C LEU A 44 10.29 -0.73 0.77
N GLY A 45 11.20 -1.08 1.68
CA GLY A 45 12.46 -0.35 1.82
C GLY A 45 12.38 0.83 2.78
N TYR A 46 13.45 1.60 2.82
CA TYR A 46 13.58 2.73 3.74
C TYR A 46 13.40 4.04 3.01
N LEU A 47 12.95 5.07 3.76
CA LEU A 47 12.75 6.42 3.25
C LEU A 47 13.64 7.41 3.98
N THR A 48 14.08 8.44 3.27
CA THR A 48 14.63 9.63 3.91
C THR A 48 13.49 10.46 4.48
N ARG A 49 13.81 11.42 5.37
CA ARG A 49 12.79 12.34 5.89
C ARG A 49 12.08 13.10 4.79
N ARG A 50 12.82 13.47 3.75
CA ARG A 50 12.31 14.25 2.63
C ARG A 50 11.26 13.45 1.84
N GLU A 51 11.47 12.16 1.73
CA GLU A 51 10.56 11.29 0.98
C GLU A 51 9.26 10.99 1.74
N ARG A 52 9.25 11.12 3.07
CA ARG A 52 8.09 10.75 3.88
C ARG A 52 6.88 11.65 3.64
N ALA A 53 7.11 12.94 3.33
CA ALA A 53 6.03 13.89 3.19
C ALA A 53 5.03 13.50 2.08
N PRO A 54 5.47 13.08 0.86
CA PRO A 54 4.54 12.73 -0.20
C PRO A 54 4.08 11.27 -0.19
N VAL A 55 4.57 10.43 0.74
CA VAL A 55 4.37 8.99 0.65
C VAL A 55 2.90 8.60 0.77
N GLN A 56 2.13 9.24 1.64
CA GLN A 56 0.72 8.88 1.79
C GLN A 56 -0.08 9.14 0.51
N ALA A 57 0.21 10.25 -0.18
CA ALA A 57 -0.40 10.50 -1.48
C ALA A 57 0.01 9.46 -2.51
N LEU A 58 1.26 9.02 -2.47
CA LEU A 58 1.74 7.97 -3.37
C LEU A 58 1.07 6.62 -3.06
N MET A 59 0.79 6.34 -1.79
CA MET A 59 0.08 5.11 -1.42
C MET A 59 -1.33 5.07 -2.02
N VAL A 60 -2.03 6.19 -2.02
CA VAL A 60 -3.33 6.28 -2.68
C VAL A 60 -3.19 6.01 -4.18
N ARG A 61 -2.22 6.65 -4.83
CA ARG A 61 -1.98 6.42 -6.26
C ARG A 61 -1.60 4.97 -6.54
N ALA A 62 -0.79 4.36 -5.67
CA ALA A 62 -0.39 2.97 -5.83
C ALA A 62 -1.61 2.05 -5.78
N ALA A 63 -2.52 2.27 -4.83
CA ALA A 63 -3.74 1.49 -4.74
C ALA A 63 -4.59 1.64 -6.00
N GLU A 64 -4.76 2.87 -6.48
CA GLU A 64 -5.58 3.12 -7.67
C GLU A 64 -4.98 2.51 -8.93
N GLN A 65 -3.67 2.63 -9.11
CA GLN A 65 -3.00 2.04 -10.27
C GLN A 65 -3.05 0.51 -10.24
N ALA A 66 -2.80 -0.08 -9.08
CA ALA A 66 -2.75 -1.53 -8.96
C ALA A 66 -4.12 -2.18 -9.16
N THR A 67 -5.18 -1.54 -8.67
CA THR A 67 -6.52 -2.14 -8.65
C THR A 67 -7.40 -1.69 -9.80
N GLY A 68 -7.11 -0.54 -10.41
CA GLY A 68 -8.01 0.07 -11.39
C GLY A 68 -9.22 0.72 -10.77
N CYS A 69 -9.28 0.79 -9.44
CA CYS A 69 -10.40 1.39 -8.72
C CYS A 69 -10.01 2.75 -8.18
N ARG A 70 -10.99 3.52 -7.73
CA ARG A 70 -10.72 4.80 -7.06
C ARG A 70 -10.79 4.61 -5.56
N VAL A 71 -9.88 5.27 -4.84
CA VAL A 71 -9.91 5.24 -3.39
C VAL A 71 -11.03 6.16 -2.91
N ARG A 72 -11.89 5.66 -2.02
CA ARG A 72 -12.98 6.45 -1.46
C ARG A 72 -12.42 7.55 -0.55
N PRO A 73 -12.93 8.79 -0.66
CA PRO A 73 -12.48 9.88 0.20
C PRO A 73 -12.63 9.53 1.68
N ALA A 74 -11.68 9.99 2.50
CA ALA A 74 -11.70 9.84 3.96
C ALA A 74 -11.64 8.40 4.47
N THR A 75 -11.19 7.45 3.64
CA THR A 75 -11.06 6.04 4.08
C THR A 75 -9.61 5.62 4.32
N PHE A 76 -8.66 6.50 4.04
CA PHE A 76 -7.24 6.22 4.25
C PHE A 76 -6.97 6.12 5.75
N THR A 77 -6.51 4.95 6.21
CA THR A 77 -6.21 4.72 7.62
C THR A 77 -4.86 4.03 7.76
N THR A 78 -4.19 4.31 8.85
CA THR A 78 -2.92 3.67 9.20
C THR A 78 -3.01 3.10 10.61
N ALA A 79 -2.16 2.12 10.92
CA ALA A 79 -2.12 1.53 12.25
C ALA A 79 -1.68 2.57 13.30
N LEU A 80 -0.74 3.43 12.91
CA LEU A 80 -0.25 4.51 13.77
C LEU A 80 -0.45 5.84 13.05
N PRO A 81 -0.78 6.93 13.76
CA PRO A 81 -0.94 8.23 13.13
C PRO A 81 0.34 8.63 12.37
N GLY A 82 0.18 9.06 11.12
CA GLY A 82 1.31 9.50 10.30
C GLY A 82 2.19 8.38 9.78
N ASP A 83 1.80 7.13 9.93
CA ASP A 83 2.57 6.00 9.43
C ASP A 83 2.75 6.11 7.91
N THR A 84 3.98 5.88 7.44
CA THR A 84 4.30 5.84 6.02
C THR A 84 4.68 4.44 5.54
N GLY A 85 4.57 3.43 6.40
CA GLY A 85 4.95 2.05 6.09
C GLY A 85 3.80 1.19 5.60
N GLU A 86 2.57 1.47 6.05
CA GLU A 86 1.38 0.76 5.58
C GLU A 86 0.15 1.64 5.72
N ALA A 87 -0.83 1.38 4.88
CA ALA A 87 -2.11 2.07 4.94
C ALA A 87 -3.20 1.17 4.36
N ARG A 88 -4.42 1.37 4.82
CA ARG A 88 -5.59 0.65 4.33
C ARG A 88 -6.63 1.66 3.86
N MET A 89 -7.39 1.28 2.84
CA MET A 89 -8.36 2.17 2.25
C MET A 89 -9.48 1.38 1.58
N ALA A 90 -10.64 1.99 1.47
CA ALA A 90 -11.77 1.43 0.75
C ALA A 90 -11.74 1.90 -0.70
N LEU A 91 -12.21 1.04 -1.58
CA LEU A 91 -12.16 1.26 -3.03
C LEU A 91 -13.57 1.37 -3.60
N ASP A 92 -13.65 2.14 -4.67
CA ASP A 92 -14.83 2.28 -5.50
C ASP A 92 -14.45 1.72 -6.86
N CYS A 93 -14.87 0.51 -7.12
CA CYS A 93 -14.49 -0.20 -8.35
C CYS A 93 -15.57 -0.19 -9.43
#